data_81d84ee9a291a2aa3474926ea94d969d
#
_entry.id   81d84ee9a291a2aa3474926ea94d969d
#
_cell.length_a   1.000
_cell.length_b   1.000
_cell.length_c   1.000
_cell.angle_alpha   90.00
_cell.angle_beta   90.00
_cell.angle_gamma   90.00
#
_symmetry.space_group_name_H-M   'P 1'
#
loop_
_entity.id
_entity.type
_entity.pdbx_description
1 polymer ?
#
loop_
_entity_poly.entity_id
_entity_poly.type
_entity_poly.pdbx_seq_one_letter_code
_entity_poly.pdbx_strand_id
1 'polypeptide(L)' 'MSITTNFFLAYITTKNEEEALTLANLAVEKNFAACGNIFPKMKSVYKWNKKLQNDDETLLILK' A
#
# COMPACT_ATOMS: atom_id res chain seq x y z
N MET A 1 -25.32 10.75 -2.86
CA MET A 1 -24.05 10.42 -2.24
C MET A 1 -23.50 11.62 -1.52
N SER A 2 -23.04 11.44 -0.33
CA SER A 2 -22.40 12.51 0.41
C SER A 2 -20.90 12.38 0.27
N ILE A 3 -20.24 13.50 0.20
CA ILE A 3 -18.80 13.56 0.20
C ILE A 3 -18.35 13.79 1.63
N THR A 4 -17.51 12.89 2.11
CA THR A 4 -17.00 13.02 3.46
C THR A 4 -15.65 13.69 3.44
N THR A 5 -15.44 14.57 4.38
CA THR A 5 -14.17 15.26 4.53
C THR A 5 -13.14 14.39 5.23
N ASN A 6 -13.57 13.24 5.75
CA ASN A 6 -12.66 12.33 6.47
C ASN A 6 -12.12 11.23 5.58
N PHE A 7 -12.35 11.33 4.30
CA PHE A 7 -11.84 10.37 3.33
C PHE A 7 -10.33 10.49 3.20
N PHE A 8 -9.65 9.36 3.17
CA PHE A 8 -8.22 9.34 2.92
C PHE A 8 -7.81 8.04 2.21
N LEU A 9 -6.66 8.10 1.58
CA LEU A 9 -6.00 6.93 1.01
C LEU A 9 -4.61 6.84 1.58
N ALA A 10 -4.22 5.65 1.99
CA ALA A 10 -2.85 5.40 2.42
C ALA A 10 -2.17 4.54 1.36
N TYR A 11 -1.05 5.01 0.85
CA TYR A 11 -0.23 4.33 -0.15
C TYR A 11 0.95 3.73 0.57
N ILE A 12 1.04 2.41 0.58
CA ILE A 12 2.03 1.70 1.38
C ILE A 12 2.75 0.69 0.51
N THR A 13 4.08 0.73 0.51
CA THR A 13 4.86 -0.30 -0.17
C THR A 13 5.30 -1.34 0.85
N THR A 14 5.19 -2.60 0.47
CA THR A 14 5.56 -3.72 1.33
C THR A 14 6.51 -4.63 0.58
N LYS A 15 7.18 -5.51 1.30
CA LYS A 15 8.16 -6.43 0.72
C LYS A 15 7.51 -7.47 -0.18
N ASN A 16 6.35 -7.96 0.22
CA ASN A 16 5.70 -9.07 -0.47
C ASN A 16 4.21 -9.05 -0.18
N GLU A 17 3.48 -9.94 -0.85
CA GLU A 17 2.04 -10.04 -0.70
C GLU A 17 1.61 -10.43 0.71
N GLU A 18 2.38 -11.30 1.35
CA GLU A 18 2.06 -11.75 2.70
C GLU A 18 2.04 -10.60 3.69
N GLU A 19 3.05 -9.75 3.63
CA GLU A 19 3.12 -8.57 4.48
C GLU A 19 1.96 -7.62 4.21
N ALA A 20 1.67 -7.38 2.92
CA ALA A 20 0.56 -6.52 2.54
C ALA A 20 -0.77 -7.07 3.03
N LEU A 21 -0.98 -8.37 2.89
CA LEU A 21 -2.21 -9.01 3.33
C LEU A 21 -2.38 -8.94 4.85
N THR A 22 -1.30 -9.15 5.59
CA THR A 22 -1.33 -9.04 7.05
C THR A 22 -1.72 -7.63 7.48
N LEU A 23 -1.11 -6.62 6.88
CA LEU A 23 -1.42 -5.23 7.19
C LEU A 23 -2.86 -4.87 6.81
N ALA A 24 -3.29 -5.31 5.63
CA ALA A 24 -4.64 -5.02 5.17
C ALA A 24 -5.69 -5.65 6.10
N ASN A 25 -5.50 -6.92 6.46
CA ASN A 25 -6.41 -7.62 7.36
C ASN A 25 -6.51 -6.91 8.71
N LEU A 26 -5.37 -6.51 9.24
CA LEU A 26 -5.33 -5.84 10.52
C LEU A 26 -6.04 -4.49 10.47
N ALA A 27 -5.76 -3.71 9.42
CA ALA A 27 -6.34 -2.38 9.27
C ALA A 27 -7.86 -2.43 9.12
N VAL A 28 -8.35 -3.37 8.32
CA VAL A 28 -9.79 -3.51 8.10
C VAL A 28 -10.47 -4.08 9.34
N GLU A 29 -9.87 -5.08 9.95
CA GLU A 29 -10.44 -5.69 11.16
C GLU A 29 -10.57 -4.69 12.30
N LYS A 30 -9.60 -3.82 12.45
CA LYS A 30 -9.61 -2.82 13.53
C LYS A 30 -10.26 -1.51 13.10
N ASN A 31 -10.91 -1.49 11.96
CA ASN A 31 -11.65 -0.33 11.48
C ASN A 31 -10.80 0.92 11.22
N PHE A 32 -9.51 0.74 10.94
CA PHE A 32 -8.67 1.83 10.48
C PHE A 32 -8.90 2.12 9.01
N ALA A 33 -9.39 1.13 8.29
CA ALA A 33 -9.70 1.26 6.87
C ALA A 33 -10.94 0.46 6.57
N ALA A 34 -11.69 0.88 5.58
CA ALA A 34 -12.87 0.14 5.11
C ALA A 34 -12.47 -0.95 4.11
N CYS A 35 -11.36 -0.74 3.42
CA CYS A 35 -10.95 -1.63 2.34
C CYS A 35 -9.45 -1.56 2.13
N GLY A 36 -8.86 -2.67 1.72
CA GLY A 36 -7.46 -2.72 1.32
C GLY A 36 -7.35 -3.33 -0.06
N ASN A 37 -6.54 -2.72 -0.92
CA ASN A 37 -6.27 -3.22 -2.26
C ASN A 37 -4.80 -3.56 -2.37
N ILE A 38 -4.50 -4.75 -2.86
CA ILE A 38 -3.14 -5.25 -2.95
C ILE A 38 -2.75 -5.43 -4.41
N PHE A 39 -1.64 -4.80 -4.80
CA PHE A 39 -1.10 -4.89 -6.15
C PHE A 39 0.29 -5.51 -6.08
N PRO A 40 0.41 -6.80 -6.38
CA PRO A 40 1.72 -7.45 -6.33
C PRO A 40 2.56 -7.11 -7.55
N LYS A 41 3.85 -7.38 -7.45
CA LYS A 41 4.77 -7.23 -8.57
C LYS A 41 4.90 -5.80 -9.08
N MET A 42 4.79 -4.85 -8.19
CA MET A 42 5.04 -3.46 -8.55
C MET A 42 6.54 -3.24 -8.64
N LYS A 43 6.97 -2.50 -9.63
CA LYS A 43 8.37 -2.11 -9.78
C LYS A 43 8.55 -0.68 -9.35
N SER A 44 9.51 -0.45 -8.47
CA SER A 44 9.87 0.89 -8.04
C SER A 44 11.22 1.26 -8.63
N VAL A 45 11.29 2.42 -9.24
CA VAL A 45 12.52 2.93 -9.84
C VAL A 45 12.89 4.21 -9.12
N TYR A 46 14.12 4.29 -8.65
CA TYR A 46 14.56 5.46 -7.90
C TYR A 46 16.07 5.62 -8.01
N LYS A 47 16.56 6.77 -7.58
CA LYS A 47 18.01 7.02 -7.53
C LYS A 47 18.51 6.86 -6.11
N TRP A 48 19.60 6.15 -5.98
CA TRP A 48 20.31 6.02 -4.72
C TRP A 48 21.79 6.16 -5.00
N ASN A 49 22.44 7.13 -4.34
CA ASN A 49 23.85 7.43 -4.58
C ASN A 49 24.13 7.69 -6.06
N LYS A 50 23.27 8.48 -6.71
CA LYS A 50 23.37 8.85 -8.13
C LYS A 50 23.27 7.67 -9.09
N LYS A 51 22.86 6.51 -8.60
CA LYS A 51 22.63 5.33 -9.44
C LYS A 51 21.16 4.99 -9.48
N LEU A 52 20.73 4.52 -10.63
CA LEU A 52 19.36 4.07 -10.81
C LEU A 52 19.19 2.71 -10.16
N GLN A 53 18.15 2.58 -9.37
CA GLN A 53 17.82 1.34 -8.66
C GLN A 53 16.44 0.87 -9.07
N ASN A 54 16.24 -0.43 -9.04
CA ASN A 54 14.94 -1.05 -9.30
C ASN A 54 14.66 -2.06 -8.20
N ASP A 55 13.49 -1.97 -7.63
CA ASP A 55 13.05 -2.93 -6.61
C ASP A 55 11.70 -3.49 -6.97
N ASP A 56 11.47 -4.74 -6.62
CA ASP A 56 10.16 -5.36 -6.71
C ASP A 56 9.48 -5.20 -5.36
N GLU A 57 8.28 -4.69 -5.41
CA GLU A 57 7.51 -4.43 -4.19
C GLU A 57 6.06 -4.81 -4.38
N THR A 58 5.33 -4.89 -3.29
CA THR A 58 3.88 -5.05 -3.31
C THR A 58 3.27 -3.76 -2.80
N LEU A 59 2.33 -3.24 -3.54
CA LEU A 59 1.62 -2.02 -3.18
C LEU A 59 0.35 -2.37 -2.42
N LEU A 60 0.16 -1.70 -1.29
CA LEU A 60 -1.08 -1.79 -0.53
C LEU A 60 -1.70 -0.40 -0.48
N ILE A 61 -2.96 -0.32 -0.88
CA ILE A 61 -3.73 0.91 -0.74
C ILE A 61 -4.85 0.66 0.25
N LEU A 62 -4.88 1.45 1.29
CA LEU A 62 -5.96 1.40 2.29
C LEU A 62 -6.88 2.61 2.09
N LYS A 63 -8.15 2.37 2.18
CA LYS A 63 -9.13 3.45 2.05
C LYS A 63 -10.34 3.25 2.96
#